data_6f149db44af2c1155e4080ede1c8aa09
#
_entry.id   6f149db44af2c1155e4080ede1c8aa09
#
_cell.length_a   1.000
_cell.length_b   1.000
_cell.length_c   1.000
_cell.angle_alpha   90.00
_cell.angle_beta   90.00
_cell.angle_gamma   90.00
#
_symmetry.space_group_name_H-M   'P 1'
#
loop_
_entity.id
_entity.type
_entity.pdbx_description
1 polymer ?
#
loop_
_entity_poly.entity_id
_entity_poly.type
_entity_poly.pdbx_seq_one_letter_code
_entity_poly.pdbx_strand_id
1 'polypeptide(L)'
;MSTTNVFITGANRGVGHALAQTYLARPNHIVIGSVRDIAAARSNGLGDLPAAPGSELVLVKIESASFADPAQAVVELESRGITRLDIVIANAAIAGRKVVAAAEGDAEDFANILAINAVAPMALFAATKPLLDRAANPKWVSISSAVASLANHDAMFTNMGGRPMGFGYGASKATLNHLSLNIHSENPKLTVMAVDPGFLDTDMGNRGAKLFGMEKPPHSTVDNAKAIVKLVDAATRGTHSGKFFTFDGDEVPW
;
A
#
# COMPACT_ATOMS: atom_id res chain seq x y z
N MET A 1 -4.69 -6.53 -27.12
CA MET A 1 -5.03 -5.65 -25.96
C MET A 1 -3.72 -5.19 -25.36
N SER A 2 -3.60 -3.94 -24.91
CA SER A 2 -2.38 -3.44 -24.27
C SER A 2 -2.25 -4.04 -22.87
N THR A 3 -1.02 -4.42 -22.49
CA THR A 3 -0.70 -4.94 -21.16
C THR A 3 -0.82 -3.83 -20.11
N THR A 4 -1.34 -4.15 -18.92
CA THR A 4 -1.40 -3.24 -17.76
C THR A 4 -0.25 -3.57 -16.81
N ASN A 5 0.60 -2.59 -16.49
CA ASN A 5 1.74 -2.75 -15.60
C ASN A 5 1.38 -2.23 -14.21
N VAL A 6 1.35 -3.11 -13.20
CA VAL A 6 0.97 -2.82 -11.82
C VAL A 6 2.15 -3.06 -10.89
N PHE A 7 2.62 -2.03 -10.21
CA PHE A 7 3.71 -2.12 -9.24
C PHE A 7 3.14 -2.11 -7.81
N ILE A 8 3.48 -3.13 -7.00
CA ILE A 8 2.98 -3.31 -5.63
C ILE A 8 4.16 -3.48 -4.68
N THR A 9 4.30 -2.61 -3.68
CA THR A 9 5.34 -2.80 -2.66
C THR A 9 4.90 -3.75 -1.55
N GLY A 10 5.83 -4.58 -1.04
CA GLY A 10 5.55 -5.53 0.02
C GLY A 10 4.63 -6.67 -0.42
N ALA A 11 4.87 -7.23 -1.61
CA ALA A 11 4.02 -8.25 -2.23
C ALA A 11 4.14 -9.66 -1.62
N ASN A 12 5.06 -9.88 -0.69
CA ASN A 12 5.36 -11.22 -0.16
C ASN A 12 4.36 -11.77 0.85
N ARG A 13 3.48 -10.95 1.42
CA ARG A 13 2.46 -11.35 2.42
C ARG A 13 1.32 -10.34 2.54
N GLY A 14 0.27 -10.73 3.27
CA GLY A 14 -0.84 -9.85 3.64
C GLY A 14 -1.53 -9.21 2.45
N VAL A 15 -1.84 -7.93 2.57
CA VAL A 15 -2.56 -7.15 1.55
C VAL A 15 -1.81 -7.13 0.21
N GLY A 16 -0.50 -6.89 0.23
CA GLY A 16 0.31 -6.85 -1.00
C GLY A 16 0.29 -8.17 -1.77
N HIS A 17 0.34 -9.31 -1.07
CA HIS A 17 0.24 -10.64 -1.69
C HIS A 17 -1.16 -10.85 -2.31
N ALA A 18 -2.23 -10.53 -1.59
CA ALA A 18 -3.59 -10.68 -2.09
C ALA A 18 -3.89 -9.74 -3.28
N LEU A 19 -3.34 -8.52 -3.28
CA LEU A 19 -3.41 -7.62 -4.42
C LEU A 19 -2.66 -8.20 -5.64
N ALA A 20 -1.44 -8.70 -5.45
CA ALA A 20 -0.66 -9.34 -6.51
C ALA A 20 -1.41 -10.54 -7.12
N GLN A 21 -1.95 -11.41 -6.28
CA GLN A 21 -2.78 -12.54 -6.71
C GLN A 21 -4.01 -12.08 -7.50
N THR A 22 -4.69 -11.03 -7.02
CA THR A 22 -5.92 -10.53 -7.67
C THR A 22 -5.62 -9.94 -9.06
N TYR A 23 -4.51 -9.20 -9.22
CA TYR A 23 -4.11 -8.68 -10.53
C TYR A 23 -3.58 -9.78 -11.46
N LEU A 24 -2.82 -10.75 -10.96
CA LEU A 24 -2.32 -11.88 -11.76
C LEU A 24 -3.44 -12.77 -12.31
N ALA A 25 -4.55 -12.90 -11.59
CA ALA A 25 -5.72 -13.64 -12.05
C ALA A 25 -6.47 -12.97 -13.23
N ARG A 26 -6.04 -11.78 -13.66
CA ARG A 26 -6.62 -11.02 -14.77
C ARG A 26 -5.71 -11.13 -15.99
N PRO A 27 -6.25 -11.23 -17.22
CA PRO A 27 -5.44 -11.37 -18.41
C PRO A 27 -4.65 -10.09 -18.76
N ASN A 28 -3.48 -10.25 -19.37
CA ASN A 28 -2.64 -9.16 -19.87
C ASN A 28 -2.19 -8.17 -18.77
N HIS A 29 -1.75 -8.67 -17.60
CA HIS A 29 -1.16 -7.87 -16.53
C HIS A 29 0.29 -8.26 -16.27
N ILE A 30 1.19 -7.28 -16.23
CA ILE A 30 2.52 -7.44 -15.64
C ILE A 30 2.44 -6.92 -14.21
N VAL A 31 2.48 -7.84 -13.25
CA VAL A 31 2.45 -7.51 -11.82
C VAL A 31 3.89 -7.46 -11.31
N ILE A 32 4.34 -6.26 -10.96
CA ILE A 32 5.66 -6.06 -10.37
C ILE A 32 5.49 -6.07 -8.84
N GLY A 33 6.03 -7.10 -8.20
CA GLY A 33 6.03 -7.23 -6.74
C GLY A 33 7.39 -6.85 -6.16
N SER A 34 7.46 -5.83 -5.28
CA SER A 34 8.70 -5.62 -4.55
C SER A 34 8.74 -6.41 -3.26
N VAL A 35 9.89 -6.99 -2.98
CA VAL A 35 10.18 -7.81 -1.80
C VAL A 35 11.59 -7.52 -1.29
N ARG A 36 11.86 -7.79 -0.01
CA ARG A 36 13.20 -7.63 0.58
C ARG A 36 14.19 -8.72 0.12
N ASP A 37 13.68 -9.93 -0.01
CA ASP A 37 14.42 -11.11 -0.43
C ASP A 37 13.59 -11.89 -1.46
N ILE A 38 14.06 -11.90 -2.71
CA ILE A 38 13.38 -12.55 -3.84
C ILE A 38 13.38 -14.07 -3.67
N ALA A 39 14.50 -14.66 -3.20
CA ALA A 39 14.60 -16.11 -3.03
C ALA A 39 13.62 -16.61 -1.96
N ALA A 40 13.59 -15.94 -0.80
CA ALA A 40 12.64 -16.24 0.27
C ALA A 40 11.19 -16.02 -0.16
N ALA A 41 10.89 -14.97 -0.91
CA ALA A 41 9.54 -14.70 -1.41
C ALA A 41 9.05 -15.79 -2.37
N ARG A 42 9.92 -16.27 -3.25
CA ARG A 42 9.61 -17.41 -4.15
C ARG A 42 9.39 -18.70 -3.36
N SER A 43 10.26 -19.01 -2.41
CA SER A 43 10.12 -20.21 -1.57
C SER A 43 8.85 -20.21 -0.71
N ASN A 44 8.31 -19.03 -0.39
CA ASN A 44 7.06 -18.85 0.35
C ASN A 44 5.81 -18.79 -0.57
N GLY A 45 5.91 -19.25 -1.81
CA GLY A 45 4.80 -19.43 -2.74
C GLY A 45 4.38 -18.19 -3.55
N LEU A 46 5.09 -17.06 -3.40
CA LEU A 46 4.77 -15.87 -4.22
C LEU A 46 5.05 -16.15 -5.71
N GLY A 47 6.09 -16.96 -6.02
CA GLY A 47 6.43 -17.35 -7.38
C GLY A 47 5.44 -18.32 -8.03
N ASP A 48 4.62 -19.00 -7.23
CA ASP A 48 3.69 -20.04 -7.66
C ASP A 48 2.26 -19.54 -7.84
N LEU A 49 2.04 -18.23 -7.70
CA LEU A 49 0.73 -17.63 -7.89
C LEU A 49 0.22 -17.89 -9.32
N PRO A 50 -1.01 -18.38 -9.49
CA PRO A 50 -1.58 -18.63 -10.80
C PRO A 50 -1.74 -17.32 -11.57
N ALA A 51 -1.25 -17.31 -12.82
CA ALA A 51 -1.38 -16.16 -13.72
C ALA A 51 -2.36 -16.47 -14.84
N ALA A 52 -3.23 -15.52 -15.16
CA ALA A 52 -4.12 -15.60 -16.32
C ALA A 52 -3.33 -15.43 -17.64
N PRO A 53 -3.89 -15.81 -18.80
CA PRO A 53 -3.21 -15.68 -20.09
C PRO A 53 -2.66 -14.28 -20.35
N GLY A 54 -1.37 -14.20 -20.70
CA GLY A 54 -0.67 -12.94 -20.95
C GLY A 54 -0.29 -12.16 -19.69
N SER A 55 -0.46 -12.74 -18.50
CA SER A 55 -0.04 -12.12 -17.24
C SER A 55 1.19 -12.80 -16.66
N GLU A 56 2.03 -12.02 -16.01
CA GLU A 56 3.25 -12.51 -15.38
C GLU A 56 3.59 -11.74 -14.09
N LEU A 57 4.32 -12.41 -13.19
CA LEU A 57 4.88 -11.81 -11.98
C LEU A 57 6.36 -11.50 -12.17
N VAL A 58 6.71 -10.22 -12.01
CA VAL A 58 8.08 -9.73 -11.99
C VAL A 58 8.45 -9.34 -10.56
N LEU A 59 9.50 -9.94 -10.01
CA LEU A 59 9.96 -9.58 -8.67
C LEU A 59 11.18 -8.66 -8.76
N VAL A 60 11.16 -7.60 -7.94
CA VAL A 60 12.29 -6.69 -7.73
C VAL A 60 12.59 -6.56 -6.24
N LYS A 61 13.86 -6.31 -5.92
CA LYS A 61 14.27 -6.10 -4.54
C LYS A 61 14.02 -4.65 -4.13
N ILE A 62 13.28 -4.43 -3.04
CA ILE A 62 13.23 -3.15 -2.33
C ILE A 62 13.21 -3.44 -0.83
N GLU A 63 14.23 -2.96 -0.12
CA GLU A 63 14.22 -2.80 1.32
C GLU A 63 13.69 -1.40 1.65
N SER A 64 12.57 -1.32 2.36
CA SER A 64 11.90 -0.02 2.63
C SER A 64 12.75 0.94 3.46
N ALA A 65 13.75 0.46 4.19
CA ALA A 65 14.72 1.28 4.90
C ALA A 65 15.84 1.82 3.98
N SER A 66 15.95 1.32 2.75
CA SER A 66 16.90 1.79 1.74
C SER A 66 16.21 2.69 0.72
N PHE A 67 16.38 3.99 0.84
CA PHE A 67 15.72 4.96 -0.07
C PHE A 67 16.32 4.97 -1.48
N ALA A 68 17.44 4.28 -1.70
CA ALA A 68 18.04 4.09 -3.02
C ALA A 68 17.46 2.91 -3.80
N ASP A 69 16.92 1.90 -3.10
CA ASP A 69 16.41 0.67 -3.73
C ASP A 69 15.30 0.93 -4.77
N PRO A 70 14.34 1.87 -4.57
CA PRO A 70 13.33 2.14 -5.58
C PRO A 70 13.91 2.59 -6.92
N ALA A 71 14.96 3.42 -6.93
CA ALA A 71 15.62 3.85 -8.16
C ALA A 71 16.34 2.69 -8.85
N GLN A 72 17.00 1.80 -8.08
CA GLN A 72 17.64 0.60 -8.61
C GLN A 72 16.61 -0.37 -9.21
N ALA A 73 15.46 -0.55 -8.54
CA ALA A 73 14.36 -1.36 -9.06
C ALA A 73 13.81 -0.81 -10.39
N VAL A 74 13.69 0.51 -10.53
CA VAL A 74 13.25 1.12 -11.79
C VAL A 74 14.25 0.86 -12.92
N VAL A 75 15.57 1.01 -12.67
CA VAL A 75 16.61 0.67 -13.65
C VAL A 75 16.52 -0.80 -14.07
N GLU A 76 16.29 -1.72 -13.12
CA GLU A 76 16.09 -3.14 -13.41
C GLU A 76 14.85 -3.37 -14.26
N LEU A 77 13.72 -2.71 -13.97
CA LEU A 77 12.50 -2.81 -14.78
C LEU A 77 12.70 -2.33 -16.21
N GLU A 78 13.36 -1.17 -16.39
CA GLU A 78 13.66 -0.63 -17.72
C GLU A 78 14.58 -1.58 -18.52
N SER A 79 15.56 -2.21 -17.87
CA SER A 79 16.42 -3.22 -18.51
C SER A 79 15.67 -4.47 -18.98
N ARG A 80 14.52 -4.75 -18.37
CA ARG A 80 13.60 -5.83 -18.74
C ARG A 80 12.53 -5.39 -19.75
N GLY A 81 12.61 -4.16 -20.28
CA GLY A 81 11.65 -3.61 -21.24
C GLY A 81 10.36 -3.07 -20.60
N ILE A 82 10.26 -3.01 -19.28
CA ILE A 82 9.11 -2.42 -18.58
C ILE A 82 9.37 -0.92 -18.41
N THR A 83 8.96 -0.14 -19.40
CA THR A 83 9.24 1.29 -19.48
C THR A 83 8.07 2.19 -19.08
N ARG A 84 6.93 1.60 -18.69
CA ARG A 84 5.70 2.28 -18.29
C ARG A 84 5.10 1.59 -17.06
N LEU A 85 4.54 2.36 -16.15
CA LEU A 85 3.71 1.86 -15.05
C LEU A 85 2.32 2.50 -15.13
N ASP A 86 1.29 1.68 -15.16
CA ASP A 86 -0.09 2.14 -15.20
C ASP A 86 -0.64 2.37 -13.79
N ILE A 87 -0.24 1.53 -12.84
CA ILE A 87 -0.67 1.60 -11.44
C ILE A 87 0.53 1.37 -10.53
N VAL A 88 0.72 2.22 -9.53
CA VAL A 88 1.67 2.01 -8.43
C VAL A 88 0.89 1.98 -7.13
N ILE A 89 1.06 0.90 -6.35
CA ILE A 89 0.43 0.70 -5.04
C ILE A 89 1.52 0.69 -3.95
N ALA A 90 1.60 1.78 -3.21
CA ALA A 90 2.47 1.91 -2.05
C ALA A 90 1.81 1.21 -0.85
N ASN A 91 2.12 -0.09 -0.68
CA ASN A 91 1.50 -0.96 0.31
C ASN A 91 2.44 -1.33 1.47
N ALA A 92 3.75 -1.46 1.24
CA ALA A 92 4.69 -1.87 2.27
C ALA A 92 4.60 -0.97 3.51
N ALA A 93 4.46 -1.58 4.69
CA ALA A 93 4.35 -0.87 5.95
C ALA A 93 4.71 -1.75 7.16
N ILE A 94 5.00 -1.11 8.28
CA ILE A 94 5.15 -1.72 9.60
C ILE A 94 4.24 -1.03 10.62
N ALA A 95 3.85 -1.76 11.67
CA ALA A 95 2.99 -1.22 12.75
C ALA A 95 3.80 -0.71 13.97
N GLY A 96 5.12 -0.87 13.96
CA GLY A 96 5.96 -0.62 15.13
C GLY A 96 6.05 -1.83 16.09
N ARG A 97 6.86 -1.68 17.12
CA ARG A 97 7.16 -2.75 18.09
C ARG A 97 6.02 -2.93 19.09
N LYS A 98 5.43 -1.82 19.56
CA LYS A 98 4.40 -1.82 20.61
C LYS A 98 3.29 -0.81 20.28
N VAL A 99 2.09 -1.11 20.79
CA VAL A 99 0.98 -0.15 20.85
C VAL A 99 0.89 0.37 22.29
N VAL A 100 1.28 1.61 22.51
CA VAL A 100 1.36 2.26 23.82
C VAL A 100 0.75 3.67 23.74
N ALA A 101 0.49 4.27 24.89
CA ALA A 101 0.12 5.68 24.95
C ALA A 101 1.27 6.57 24.47
N ALA A 102 0.96 7.77 23.98
CA ALA A 102 1.95 8.68 23.41
C ALA A 102 3.08 9.04 24.38
N ALA A 103 2.76 9.16 25.68
CA ALA A 103 3.74 9.43 26.75
C ALA A 103 4.74 8.27 26.99
N GLU A 104 4.41 7.06 26.53
CA GLU A 104 5.25 5.85 26.68
C GLU A 104 5.95 5.48 25.36
N GLY A 105 5.84 6.35 24.37
CA GLY A 105 6.34 6.12 23.02
C GLY A 105 7.86 6.06 22.95
N ASP A 106 8.37 5.17 22.10
CA ASP A 106 9.79 5.07 21.74
C ASP A 106 10.05 5.91 20.50
N ALA A 107 10.85 6.97 20.62
CA ALA A 107 11.16 7.89 19.54
C ALA A 107 11.92 7.22 18.37
N GLU A 108 12.79 6.24 18.67
CA GLU A 108 13.52 5.51 17.62
C GLU A 108 12.56 4.59 16.82
N ASP A 109 11.65 3.88 17.52
CA ASP A 109 10.63 3.07 16.85
C ASP A 109 9.71 3.96 16.00
N PHE A 110 9.32 5.12 16.52
CA PHE A 110 8.51 6.09 15.76
C PHE A 110 9.23 6.61 14.51
N ALA A 111 10.51 6.99 14.64
CA ALA A 111 11.32 7.42 13.50
C ALA A 111 11.41 6.31 12.43
N ASN A 112 11.60 5.05 12.85
CA ASN A 112 11.63 3.90 11.94
C ASN A 112 10.27 3.67 11.26
N ILE A 113 9.15 3.81 11.98
CA ILE A 113 7.81 3.71 11.41
C ILE A 113 7.60 4.80 10.34
N LEU A 114 7.97 6.05 10.62
CA LEU A 114 7.88 7.15 9.67
C LEU A 114 8.75 6.92 8.43
N ALA A 115 9.98 6.45 8.63
CA ALA A 115 10.91 6.15 7.54
C ALA A 115 10.31 5.13 6.57
N ILE A 116 9.72 4.06 7.08
CA ILE A 116 9.18 2.97 6.25
C ILE A 116 7.80 3.30 5.68
N ASN A 117 6.90 3.91 6.48
CA ASN A 117 5.50 4.09 6.07
C ASN A 117 5.24 5.38 5.31
N ALA A 118 6.13 6.37 5.38
CA ALA A 118 5.96 7.68 4.73
C ALA A 118 7.14 8.08 3.84
N VAL A 119 8.39 8.02 4.34
CA VAL A 119 9.55 8.43 3.55
C VAL A 119 9.85 7.45 2.41
N ALA A 120 9.76 6.14 2.64
CA ALA A 120 9.95 5.15 1.59
C ALA A 120 8.92 5.27 0.44
N PRO A 121 7.60 5.48 0.68
CA PRO A 121 6.64 5.83 -0.36
C PRO A 121 6.99 7.09 -1.15
N MET A 122 7.55 8.12 -0.52
CA MET A 122 8.03 9.32 -1.21
C MET A 122 9.18 8.97 -2.16
N ALA A 123 10.18 8.21 -1.71
CA ALA A 123 11.29 7.75 -2.55
C ALA A 123 10.80 6.85 -3.69
N LEU A 124 9.82 5.97 -3.43
CA LEU A 124 9.17 5.16 -4.46
C LEU A 124 8.48 6.03 -5.50
N PHE A 125 7.72 7.05 -5.08
CA PHE A 125 7.06 7.96 -6.01
C PHE A 125 8.07 8.68 -6.89
N ALA A 126 9.11 9.25 -6.31
CA ALA A 126 10.16 9.94 -7.06
C ALA A 126 10.81 9.03 -8.12
N ALA A 127 11.09 7.78 -7.78
CA ALA A 127 11.68 6.80 -8.69
C ALA A 127 10.72 6.36 -9.81
N THR A 128 9.44 6.13 -9.48
CA THR A 128 8.45 5.58 -10.44
C THR A 128 7.73 6.65 -11.26
N LYS A 129 7.81 7.91 -10.88
CA LYS A 129 7.15 9.04 -11.55
C LYS A 129 7.42 9.09 -13.06
N PRO A 130 8.69 8.93 -13.55
CA PRO A 130 8.94 8.94 -14.99
C PRO A 130 8.22 7.82 -15.77
N LEU A 131 8.01 6.66 -15.13
CA LEU A 131 7.30 5.54 -15.74
C LEU A 131 5.78 5.75 -15.69
N LEU A 132 5.27 6.34 -14.63
CA LEU A 132 3.85 6.75 -14.53
C LEU A 132 3.50 7.80 -15.59
N ASP A 133 4.38 8.75 -15.86
CA ASP A 133 4.15 9.79 -16.87
C ASP A 133 3.99 9.26 -18.30
N ARG A 134 4.48 8.05 -18.57
CA ARG A 134 4.34 7.37 -19.86
C ARG A 134 3.03 6.62 -20.01
N ALA A 135 2.24 6.49 -18.94
CA ALA A 135 0.94 5.84 -18.98
C ALA A 135 -0.17 6.81 -19.43
N ALA A 136 -1.18 6.28 -20.12
CA ALA A 136 -2.31 7.08 -20.57
C ALA A 136 -3.22 7.54 -19.42
N ASN A 137 -3.41 6.65 -18.43
CA ASN A 137 -4.26 6.91 -17.25
C ASN A 137 -3.55 6.43 -15.98
N PRO A 138 -2.45 7.09 -15.57
CA PRO A 138 -1.64 6.62 -14.46
C PRO A 138 -2.38 6.76 -13.12
N LYS A 139 -2.12 5.79 -12.22
CA LYS A 139 -2.71 5.77 -10.89
C LYS A 139 -1.65 5.55 -9.82
N TRP A 140 -1.73 6.33 -8.75
CA TRP A 140 -1.00 6.14 -7.52
C TRP A 140 -1.97 5.82 -6.39
N VAL A 141 -1.74 4.73 -5.68
CA VAL A 141 -2.58 4.27 -4.57
C VAL A 141 -1.71 4.10 -3.33
N SER A 142 -2.04 4.82 -2.27
CA SER A 142 -1.41 4.66 -0.96
C SER A 142 -2.30 3.77 -0.09
N ILE A 143 -1.79 2.61 0.33
CA ILE A 143 -2.50 1.80 1.32
C ILE A 143 -2.30 2.45 2.68
N SER A 144 -3.33 3.16 3.11
CA SER A 144 -3.39 3.91 4.36
C SER A 144 -4.02 3.10 5.49
N SER A 145 -4.77 3.72 6.35
CA SER A 145 -5.53 3.09 7.44
C SER A 145 -6.55 4.09 7.97
N ALA A 146 -7.70 3.62 8.45
CA ALA A 146 -8.70 4.44 9.11
C ALA A 146 -8.11 5.25 10.30
N VAL A 147 -7.12 4.70 11.02
CA VAL A 147 -6.44 5.39 12.13
C VAL A 147 -5.61 6.61 11.68
N ALA A 148 -5.48 6.84 10.38
CA ALA A 148 -4.83 8.03 9.82
C ALA A 148 -5.77 9.26 9.76
N SER A 149 -7.09 9.06 9.85
CA SER A 149 -8.07 10.15 9.80
C SER A 149 -7.98 11.02 11.06
N LEU A 150 -7.58 12.26 10.89
CA LEU A 150 -7.55 13.24 11.98
C LEU A 150 -8.98 13.65 12.37
N ALA A 151 -9.87 13.75 11.38
CA ALA A 151 -11.27 14.12 11.62
C ALA A 151 -12.04 13.06 12.43
N ASN A 152 -11.72 11.77 12.24
CA ASN A 152 -12.39 10.68 12.94
C ASN A 152 -11.65 10.20 14.20
N HIS A 153 -10.54 10.84 14.58
CA HIS A 153 -9.65 10.35 15.64
C HIS A 153 -10.38 10.12 16.98
N ASP A 154 -11.11 11.11 17.48
CA ASP A 154 -11.79 11.03 18.78
C ASP A 154 -12.92 10.01 18.78
N ALA A 155 -13.67 9.92 17.68
CA ALA A 155 -14.73 8.93 17.53
C ALA A 155 -14.14 7.51 17.54
N MET A 156 -13.05 7.28 16.81
CA MET A 156 -12.36 5.99 16.81
C MET A 156 -11.78 5.63 18.17
N PHE A 157 -11.12 6.57 18.84
CA PHE A 157 -10.57 6.36 20.19
C PHE A 157 -11.67 5.94 21.17
N THR A 158 -12.81 6.61 21.12
CA THR A 158 -13.98 6.28 21.95
C THR A 158 -14.53 4.90 21.62
N ASN A 159 -14.71 4.58 20.35
CA ASN A 159 -15.24 3.29 19.90
C ASN A 159 -14.29 2.11 20.23
N MET A 160 -12.99 2.38 20.36
CA MET A 160 -12.01 1.40 20.82
C MET A 160 -11.86 1.32 22.34
N GLY A 161 -12.82 1.92 23.09
CA GLY A 161 -12.87 1.88 24.55
C GLY A 161 -11.79 2.72 25.23
N GLY A 162 -11.33 3.82 24.59
CA GLY A 162 -10.31 4.71 25.12
C GLY A 162 -8.90 4.08 25.19
N ARG A 163 -8.63 3.06 24.41
CA ARG A 163 -7.33 2.37 24.39
C ARG A 163 -6.37 3.00 23.38
N PRO A 164 -5.06 3.00 23.64
CA PRO A 164 -4.07 3.45 22.66
C PRO A 164 -4.25 2.74 21.31
N MET A 165 -4.25 3.52 20.22
CA MET A 165 -4.44 3.03 18.85
C MET A 165 -3.12 2.90 18.06
N GLY A 166 -1.97 2.99 18.75
CA GLY A 166 -0.66 2.99 18.10
C GLY A 166 -0.37 4.33 17.41
N PHE A 167 -0.11 5.37 18.21
CA PHE A 167 0.09 6.74 17.72
C PHE A 167 1.12 6.83 16.59
N GLY A 168 2.22 6.09 16.68
CA GLY A 168 3.28 6.11 15.67
C GLY A 168 2.79 5.58 14.30
N TYR A 169 2.00 4.51 14.31
CA TYR A 169 1.40 3.98 13.08
C TYR A 169 0.39 4.96 12.48
N GLY A 170 -0.56 5.45 13.29
CA GLY A 170 -1.56 6.42 12.86
C GLY A 170 -0.92 7.70 12.30
N ALA A 171 0.04 8.28 13.02
CA ALA A 171 0.79 9.45 12.57
C ALA A 171 1.53 9.20 11.25
N SER A 172 2.15 8.02 11.07
CA SER A 172 2.83 7.69 9.82
C SER A 172 1.88 7.56 8.63
N LYS A 173 0.68 7.03 8.86
CA LYS A 173 -0.35 6.93 7.81
C LYS A 173 -1.01 8.28 7.52
N ALA A 174 -1.16 9.16 8.50
CA ALA A 174 -1.55 10.55 8.28
C ALA A 174 -0.50 11.32 7.44
N THR A 175 0.79 11.09 7.69
CA THR A 175 1.87 11.62 6.86
C THR A 175 1.80 11.08 5.42
N LEU A 176 1.51 9.79 5.23
CA LEU A 176 1.29 9.19 3.92
C LEU A 176 0.06 9.78 3.21
N ASN A 177 -1.02 10.07 3.96
CA ASN A 177 -2.19 10.75 3.44
C ASN A 177 -1.84 12.15 2.94
N HIS A 178 -1.08 12.93 3.73
CA HIS A 178 -0.62 14.27 3.31
C HIS A 178 0.31 14.20 2.08
N LEU A 179 1.22 13.23 2.01
CA LEU A 179 2.03 12.97 0.81
C LEU A 179 1.15 12.71 -0.41
N SER A 180 0.09 11.90 -0.25
CA SER A 180 -0.85 11.61 -1.34
C SER A 180 -1.57 12.86 -1.85
N LEU A 181 -1.93 13.78 -0.95
CA LEU A 181 -2.50 15.09 -1.34
C LEU A 181 -1.50 15.95 -2.13
N ASN A 182 -0.23 16.01 -1.71
CA ASN A 182 0.80 16.74 -2.44
C ASN A 182 1.01 16.13 -3.83
N ILE A 183 1.14 14.80 -3.92
CA ILE A 183 1.26 14.10 -5.21
C ILE A 183 0.06 14.43 -6.11
N HIS A 184 -1.16 14.42 -5.56
CA HIS A 184 -2.36 14.81 -6.30
C HIS A 184 -2.29 16.23 -6.84
N SER A 185 -1.92 17.18 -6.00
CA SER A 185 -1.93 18.62 -6.36
C SER A 185 -0.87 18.97 -7.41
N GLU A 186 0.30 18.33 -7.32
CA GLU A 186 1.43 18.57 -8.19
C GLU A 186 1.34 17.84 -9.55
N ASN A 187 0.48 16.83 -9.68
CA ASN A 187 0.42 15.95 -10.86
C ASN A 187 -0.99 15.89 -11.47
N PRO A 188 -1.38 16.87 -12.32
CA PRO A 188 -2.75 16.99 -12.82
C PRO A 188 -3.23 15.85 -13.73
N LYS A 189 -2.34 15.01 -14.24
CA LYS A 189 -2.68 13.84 -15.06
C LYS A 189 -2.79 12.55 -14.25
N LEU A 190 -2.28 12.53 -13.02
CA LEU A 190 -2.22 11.34 -12.17
C LEU A 190 -3.48 11.21 -11.31
N THR A 191 -4.13 10.06 -11.31
CA THR A 191 -5.17 9.74 -10.33
C THR A 191 -4.49 9.25 -9.05
N VAL A 192 -4.70 9.96 -7.95
CA VAL A 192 -4.04 9.68 -6.65
C VAL A 192 -5.09 9.46 -5.59
N MET A 193 -5.04 8.34 -4.89
CA MET A 193 -5.94 8.07 -3.77
C MET A 193 -5.23 7.39 -2.61
N ALA A 194 -5.74 7.61 -1.40
CA ALA A 194 -5.44 6.80 -0.23
C ALA A 194 -6.57 5.80 0.00
N VAL A 195 -6.23 4.58 0.46
CA VAL A 195 -7.23 3.54 0.72
C VAL A 195 -6.95 2.90 2.08
N ASP A 196 -7.97 2.86 2.95
CA ASP A 196 -7.97 2.00 4.13
C ASP A 196 -8.36 0.58 3.69
N PRO A 197 -7.48 -0.41 3.87
CA PRO A 197 -7.77 -1.78 3.47
C PRO A 197 -8.72 -2.50 4.43
N GLY A 198 -9.09 -1.87 5.56
CA GLY A 198 -9.84 -2.47 6.65
C GLY A 198 -8.96 -3.22 7.66
N PHE A 199 -9.59 -3.72 8.72
CA PHE A 199 -8.92 -4.51 9.74
C PHE A 199 -8.87 -5.98 9.30
N LEU A 200 -7.72 -6.41 8.76
CA LEU A 200 -7.56 -7.62 7.96
C LEU A 200 -6.89 -8.77 8.70
N ASP A 201 -7.29 -10.00 8.37
CA ASP A 201 -6.62 -11.23 8.81
C ASP A 201 -5.23 -11.35 8.15
N THR A 202 -4.25 -10.74 8.80
CA THR A 202 -2.82 -10.71 8.44
C THR A 202 -2.00 -10.78 9.73
N ASP A 203 -0.68 -11.04 9.63
CA ASP A 203 0.19 -11.02 10.81
C ASP A 203 0.07 -9.70 11.61
N MET A 204 -0.01 -8.57 10.90
CA MET A 204 -0.17 -7.26 11.52
C MET A 204 -1.55 -7.12 12.18
N GLY A 205 -2.60 -7.48 11.47
CA GLY A 205 -3.97 -7.40 11.98
C GLY A 205 -4.20 -8.34 13.15
N ASN A 206 -3.70 -9.58 13.09
CA ASN A 206 -3.82 -10.55 14.18
C ASN A 206 -3.12 -10.08 15.46
N ARG A 207 -1.97 -9.39 15.35
CA ARG A 207 -1.34 -8.75 16.52
C ARG A 207 -2.23 -7.64 17.08
N GLY A 208 -2.84 -6.82 16.23
CA GLY A 208 -3.80 -5.79 16.64
C GLY A 208 -5.05 -6.38 17.30
N ALA A 209 -5.65 -7.41 16.72
CA ALA A 209 -6.84 -8.07 17.25
C ALA A 209 -6.62 -8.57 18.69
N LYS A 210 -5.48 -9.20 18.98
CA LYS A 210 -5.12 -9.64 20.34
C LYS A 210 -5.05 -8.48 21.33
N LEU A 211 -4.54 -7.32 20.93
CA LEU A 211 -4.47 -6.11 21.79
C LEU A 211 -5.87 -5.58 22.15
N PHE A 212 -6.82 -5.74 21.24
CA PHE A 212 -8.21 -5.32 21.44
C PHE A 212 -9.10 -6.42 22.02
N GLY A 213 -8.53 -7.59 22.40
CA GLY A 213 -9.28 -8.71 22.96
C GLY A 213 -10.18 -9.42 21.94
N MET A 214 -9.89 -9.27 20.66
CA MET A 214 -10.59 -9.96 19.56
C MET A 214 -9.88 -11.27 19.23
N GLU A 215 -10.65 -12.29 18.87
CA GLU A 215 -10.10 -13.58 18.42
C GLU A 215 -9.31 -13.43 17.11
N LYS A 216 -9.88 -12.70 16.16
CA LYS A 216 -9.28 -12.37 14.86
C LYS A 216 -9.83 -11.06 14.29
N PRO A 217 -9.16 -10.46 13.32
CA PRO A 217 -9.70 -9.33 12.57
C PRO A 217 -10.98 -9.71 11.80
N PRO A 218 -11.91 -8.77 11.61
CA PRO A 218 -13.23 -9.06 11.02
C PRO A 218 -13.21 -9.27 9.50
N HIS A 219 -12.18 -8.78 8.78
CA HIS A 219 -12.20 -8.76 7.32
C HIS A 219 -11.24 -9.77 6.69
N SER A 220 -11.69 -10.36 5.58
CA SER A 220 -10.90 -11.23 4.71
C SER A 220 -9.90 -10.40 3.88
N THR A 221 -8.63 -10.78 3.94
CA THR A 221 -7.57 -10.12 3.14
C THR A 221 -7.83 -10.28 1.64
N VAL A 222 -8.30 -11.45 1.21
CA VAL A 222 -8.56 -11.75 -0.21
C VAL A 222 -9.75 -10.96 -0.74
N ASP A 223 -10.85 -10.90 0.01
CA ASP A 223 -12.06 -10.21 -0.45
C ASP A 223 -11.85 -8.70 -0.48
N ASN A 224 -11.17 -8.14 0.54
CA ASN A 224 -10.84 -6.72 0.54
C ASN A 224 -9.84 -6.36 -0.56
N ALA A 225 -8.87 -7.22 -0.89
CA ALA A 225 -7.98 -6.99 -2.02
C ALA A 225 -8.76 -6.91 -3.35
N LYS A 226 -9.75 -7.79 -3.57
CA LYS A 226 -10.63 -7.72 -4.74
C LYS A 226 -11.46 -6.43 -4.76
N ALA A 227 -11.97 -5.99 -3.61
CA ALA A 227 -12.71 -4.73 -3.50
C ALA A 227 -11.81 -3.53 -3.80
N ILE A 228 -10.60 -3.49 -3.27
CA ILE A 228 -9.59 -2.45 -3.57
C ILE A 228 -9.26 -2.43 -5.06
N VAL A 229 -9.03 -3.58 -5.70
CA VAL A 229 -8.75 -3.63 -7.15
C VAL A 229 -9.92 -3.08 -7.95
N LYS A 230 -11.17 -3.42 -7.59
CA LYS A 230 -12.37 -2.86 -8.22
C LYS A 230 -12.46 -1.33 -8.04
N LEU A 231 -12.16 -0.82 -6.85
CA LEU A 231 -12.10 0.61 -6.56
C LEU A 231 -11.04 1.31 -7.42
N VAL A 232 -9.82 0.74 -7.48
CA VAL A 232 -8.72 1.27 -8.29
C VAL A 232 -9.07 1.28 -9.78
N ASP A 233 -9.75 0.24 -10.29
CA ASP A 233 -10.18 0.19 -11.69
C ASP A 233 -11.17 1.32 -12.01
N ALA A 234 -12.17 1.54 -11.16
CA ALA A 234 -13.18 2.56 -11.32
C ALA A 234 -12.65 3.99 -11.13
N ALA A 235 -11.47 4.12 -10.49
CA ALA A 235 -10.95 5.43 -10.12
C ALA A 235 -10.55 6.28 -11.32
N THR A 236 -11.01 7.51 -11.31
CA THR A 236 -10.62 8.56 -12.25
C THR A 236 -10.12 9.79 -11.52
N ARG A 237 -9.42 10.66 -12.25
CA ARG A 237 -8.95 11.94 -11.71
C ARG A 237 -10.11 12.78 -11.16
N GLY A 238 -11.23 12.83 -11.84
CA GLY A 238 -12.38 13.68 -11.49
C GLY A 238 -13.21 13.16 -10.31
N THR A 239 -13.18 11.87 -10.04
CA THR A 239 -14.06 11.24 -9.04
C THR A 239 -13.35 10.82 -7.75
N HIS A 240 -12.10 10.35 -7.86
CA HIS A 240 -11.41 9.71 -6.73
C HIS A 240 -10.10 10.40 -6.34
N SER A 241 -9.50 11.20 -7.25
CA SER A 241 -8.17 11.74 -6.98
C SER A 241 -8.20 12.83 -5.91
N GLY A 242 -7.23 12.79 -4.99
CA GLY A 242 -7.15 13.70 -3.84
C GLY A 242 -8.10 13.33 -2.71
N LYS A 243 -8.54 12.07 -2.64
CA LYS A 243 -9.48 11.58 -1.62
C LYS A 243 -8.97 10.33 -0.92
N PHE A 244 -9.54 10.09 0.25
CA PHE A 244 -9.30 8.91 1.07
C PHE A 244 -10.57 8.05 1.10
N PHE A 245 -10.42 6.74 0.89
CA PHE A 245 -11.54 5.78 0.79
C PHE A 245 -11.32 4.59 1.72
N THR A 246 -12.41 3.97 2.14
CA THR A 246 -12.38 2.60 2.63
C THR A 246 -12.22 1.63 1.45
N PHE A 247 -11.92 0.36 1.72
CA PHE A 247 -11.76 -0.68 0.69
C PHE A 247 -13.02 -0.92 -0.15
N ASP A 248 -14.20 -0.62 0.37
CA ASP A 248 -15.51 -0.77 -0.29
C ASP A 248 -15.99 0.51 -0.99
N GLY A 249 -15.21 1.58 -0.91
CA GLY A 249 -15.40 2.79 -1.71
C GLY A 249 -16.11 3.94 -1.01
N ASP A 250 -16.36 3.84 0.29
CA ASP A 250 -16.86 4.97 1.08
C ASP A 250 -15.75 6.01 1.30
N GLU A 251 -16.07 7.27 1.09
CA GLU A 251 -15.11 8.37 1.32
C GLU A 251 -14.91 8.61 2.81
N VAL A 252 -13.66 8.62 3.25
CA VAL A 252 -13.25 8.88 4.63
C VAL A 252 -12.70 10.30 4.71
N PRO A 253 -13.11 11.13 5.68
CA PRO A 253 -12.45 12.41 5.90
C PRO A 253 -11.00 12.20 6.36
N TRP A 254 -10.12 13.14 5.93
CA TRP A 254 -8.69 13.12 6.25
C TRP A 254 -8.36 13.24 7.74
#